data_f33895414fae6cfe5c423de12294bc9b
#
_entry.id   f33895414fae6cfe5c423de12294bc9b
#
_cell.length_a   1.000
_cell.length_b   1.000
_cell.length_c   1.000
_cell.angle_alpha   90.00
_cell.angle_beta   90.00
_cell.angle_gamma   90.00
#
_symmetry.space_group_name_H-M   'P 1'
#
loop_
_entity.id
_entity.type
_entity.pdbx_description
1 polymer ?
#
loop_
_entity_poly.entity_id
_entity_poly.type
_entity_poly.pdbx_seq_one_letter_code
_entity_poly.pdbx_strand_id
1 'polypeptide(L)'
;MLTLSFMKNIFDAVDVGVSVTDAHGNIIYVNAAQLKRSFYSYQDYMKLNVHTLYDTKVSDTCLFDVAVECKKAVSAIQRTYHSPDGSNYEKLVTATPLFDSEGNVTNVVTTYIDLEIFRSKYSQALLSQEISIHPKEEKNYQEVIYRSKEMQQLLEVAASVAETDSAVLISGESGTG
;
A
#
# COMPACT_ATOMS: atom_id res chain seq x y z
N MET A 1 9.88 -22.49 17.61
CA MET A 1 10.81 -21.88 16.62
C MET A 1 10.08 -21.78 15.29
N LEU A 2 9.96 -20.59 14.70
CA LEU A 2 9.30 -20.41 13.39
C LEU A 2 10.19 -21.04 12.31
N THR A 3 9.65 -21.96 11.53
CA THR A 3 10.38 -22.58 10.42
C THR A 3 10.37 -21.65 9.20
N LEU A 4 11.38 -21.78 8.32
CA LEU A 4 11.45 -21.02 7.05
C LEU A 4 10.18 -21.22 6.20
N SER A 5 9.65 -22.44 6.16
CA SER A 5 8.40 -22.77 5.47
C SER A 5 7.20 -22.01 6.04
N PHE A 6 7.10 -21.89 7.35
CA PHE A 6 6.01 -21.14 7.98
C PHE A 6 6.10 -19.63 7.68
N MET A 7 7.30 -19.05 7.73
CA MET A 7 7.49 -17.65 7.38
C MET A 7 7.13 -17.38 5.91
N LYS A 8 7.51 -18.29 5.01
CA LYS A 8 7.12 -18.21 3.61
C LYS A 8 5.59 -18.19 3.45
N ASN A 9 4.88 -19.08 4.13
CA ASN A 9 3.42 -19.13 4.08
C ASN A 9 2.77 -17.83 4.59
N ILE A 10 3.34 -17.20 5.63
CA ILE A 10 2.87 -15.90 6.12
C ILE A 10 3.00 -14.83 5.03
N PHE A 11 4.17 -14.72 4.39
CA PHE A 11 4.38 -13.72 3.35
C PHE A 11 3.58 -14.00 2.08
N ASP A 12 3.31 -15.26 1.76
CA ASP A 12 2.46 -15.63 0.62
C ASP A 12 0.97 -15.38 0.88
N ALA A 13 0.56 -15.30 2.15
CA ALA A 13 -0.82 -15.00 2.53
C ALA A 13 -1.17 -13.50 2.48
N VAL A 14 -0.17 -12.60 2.44
CA VAL A 14 -0.42 -11.17 2.35
C VAL A 14 -0.58 -10.72 0.90
N ASP A 15 -1.52 -9.81 0.68
CA ASP A 15 -1.88 -9.27 -0.66
C ASP A 15 -0.95 -8.14 -1.13
N VAL A 16 0.12 -7.92 -0.40
CA VAL A 16 1.18 -6.95 -0.72
C VAL A 16 2.35 -7.68 -1.33
N GLY A 17 2.89 -7.16 -2.44
CA GLY A 17 4.12 -7.69 -3.01
C GLY A 17 5.28 -7.53 -2.03
N VAL A 18 6.05 -8.60 -1.82
CA VAL A 18 7.24 -8.59 -0.94
C VAL A 18 8.40 -9.23 -1.67
N SER A 19 9.56 -8.59 -1.64
CA SER A 19 10.84 -9.20 -1.96
C SER A 19 11.87 -8.93 -0.86
N VAL A 20 12.85 -9.81 -0.74
CA VAL A 20 14.00 -9.66 0.15
C VAL A 20 15.27 -9.82 -0.66
N THR A 21 16.22 -8.94 -0.42
CA THR A 21 17.55 -9.01 -1.03
C THR A 21 18.63 -9.20 0.03
N ASP A 22 19.79 -9.65 -0.40
CA ASP A 22 21.01 -9.51 0.38
C ASP A 22 21.53 -8.06 0.35
N ALA A 23 22.62 -7.78 1.05
CA ALA A 23 23.26 -6.46 1.09
C ALA A 23 23.85 -6.02 -0.26
N HIS A 24 23.97 -6.91 -1.24
CA HIS A 24 24.45 -6.63 -2.61
C HIS A 24 23.33 -6.47 -3.63
N GLY A 25 22.06 -6.51 -3.18
CA GLY A 25 20.89 -6.36 -4.03
C GLY A 25 20.47 -7.64 -4.77
N ASN A 26 21.09 -8.81 -4.49
CA ASN A 26 20.62 -10.07 -5.07
C ASN A 26 19.34 -10.51 -4.39
N ILE A 27 18.37 -10.94 -5.18
CA ILE A 27 17.06 -11.36 -4.67
C ILE A 27 17.20 -12.74 -4.02
N ILE A 28 16.84 -12.85 -2.75
CA ILE A 28 16.86 -14.09 -1.98
C ILE A 28 15.47 -14.62 -1.63
N TYR A 29 14.43 -13.78 -1.77
CA TYR A 29 13.05 -14.17 -1.58
C TYR A 29 12.11 -13.24 -2.38
N VAL A 30 11.01 -13.81 -2.85
CA VAL A 30 9.87 -13.09 -3.43
C VAL A 30 8.59 -13.85 -3.11
N ASN A 31 7.52 -13.13 -2.74
CA ASN A 31 6.23 -13.74 -2.45
C ASN A 31 5.35 -13.89 -3.72
N ALA A 32 4.28 -14.69 -3.60
CA ALA A 32 3.35 -14.95 -4.67
C ALA A 32 2.65 -13.68 -5.20
N ALA A 33 2.36 -12.69 -4.32
CA ALA A 33 1.71 -11.45 -4.71
C ALA A 33 2.61 -10.61 -5.64
N GLN A 34 3.92 -10.54 -5.38
CA GLN A 34 4.87 -9.83 -6.25
C GLN A 34 5.06 -10.56 -7.58
N LEU A 35 5.15 -11.89 -7.55
CA LEU A 35 5.33 -12.70 -8.77
C LEU A 35 4.16 -12.57 -9.74
N LYS A 36 2.92 -12.56 -9.26
CA LYS A 36 1.72 -12.38 -10.10
C LYS A 36 1.75 -11.10 -10.94
N ARG A 37 2.52 -10.11 -10.53
CA ARG A 37 2.65 -8.79 -11.16
C ARG A 37 4.00 -8.57 -11.82
N SER A 38 4.81 -9.61 -11.92
CA SER A 38 6.11 -9.60 -12.60
C SER A 38 6.02 -10.33 -13.93
N PHE A 39 6.96 -10.03 -14.83
CA PHE A 39 7.14 -10.74 -16.10
C PHE A 39 7.91 -12.06 -15.94
N TYR A 40 8.40 -12.34 -14.75
CA TYR A 40 9.37 -13.40 -14.52
C TYR A 40 8.71 -14.62 -13.89
N SER A 41 9.19 -15.80 -14.28
CA SER A 41 8.96 -17.00 -13.48
C SER A 41 9.66 -16.85 -12.10
N TYR A 42 9.25 -17.65 -11.11
CA TYR A 42 9.94 -17.65 -9.82
C TYR A 42 11.44 -17.90 -9.97
N GLN A 43 11.82 -18.88 -10.81
CA GLN A 43 13.22 -19.25 -11.02
C GLN A 43 14.03 -18.13 -11.66
N ASP A 44 13.44 -17.38 -12.58
CA ASP A 44 14.13 -16.28 -13.24
C ASP A 44 14.18 -15.05 -12.34
N TYR A 45 13.12 -14.76 -11.58
CA TYR A 45 13.10 -13.68 -10.61
C TYR A 45 14.20 -13.82 -9.56
N MET A 46 14.43 -15.06 -9.06
CA MET A 46 15.46 -15.36 -8.07
C MET A 46 16.90 -15.23 -8.58
N LYS A 47 17.11 -15.08 -9.89
CA LYS A 47 18.44 -14.83 -10.49
C LYS A 47 18.72 -13.35 -10.69
N LEU A 48 17.74 -12.49 -10.42
CA LEU A 48 17.87 -11.06 -10.68
C LEU A 48 18.57 -10.35 -9.52
N ASN A 49 19.16 -9.23 -9.85
CA ASN A 49 19.62 -8.23 -8.91
C ASN A 49 18.70 -7.00 -9.01
N VAL A 50 18.48 -6.27 -7.92
CA VAL A 50 17.59 -5.11 -7.93
C VAL A 50 17.98 -4.06 -8.97
N HIS A 51 19.27 -3.88 -9.21
CA HIS A 51 19.77 -2.93 -10.22
C HIS A 51 19.39 -3.33 -11.66
N THR A 52 19.17 -4.64 -11.91
CA THR A 52 18.69 -5.11 -13.23
C THR A 52 17.19 -4.96 -13.41
N LEU A 53 16.44 -4.87 -12.29
CA LEU A 53 15.00 -4.61 -12.31
C LEU A 53 14.67 -3.13 -12.49
N TYR A 54 15.62 -2.26 -12.24
CA TYR A 54 15.47 -0.83 -12.42
C TYR A 54 15.74 -0.45 -13.87
N ASP A 55 14.74 0.10 -14.54
CA ASP A 55 15.00 0.78 -15.81
C ASP A 55 15.60 2.17 -15.50
N THR A 56 16.92 2.27 -15.62
CA THR A 56 17.69 3.51 -15.41
C THR A 56 17.26 4.66 -16.30
N LYS A 57 16.44 4.41 -17.33
CA LYS A 57 15.86 5.46 -18.17
C LYS A 57 14.69 6.20 -17.51
N VAL A 58 14.13 5.63 -16.44
CA VAL A 58 12.93 6.16 -15.77
C VAL A 58 13.24 6.78 -14.41
N SER A 59 14.30 6.33 -13.74
CA SER A 59 14.72 6.89 -12.44
C SER A 59 16.22 6.71 -12.24
N ASP A 60 16.90 7.81 -11.92
CA ASP A 60 18.34 7.79 -11.64
C ASP A 60 18.67 7.21 -10.24
N THR A 61 17.66 6.86 -9.45
CA THR A 61 17.85 6.48 -8.04
C THR A 61 17.16 5.16 -7.71
N CYS A 62 17.95 4.14 -7.38
CA CYS A 62 17.46 2.88 -6.85
C CYS A 62 17.11 3.03 -5.36
N LEU A 63 15.86 2.74 -4.97
CA LEU A 63 15.44 2.83 -3.56
C LEU A 63 16.23 1.91 -2.65
N PHE A 64 16.71 0.77 -3.15
CA PHE A 64 17.60 -0.13 -2.42
C PHE A 64 18.88 0.62 -1.99
N ASP A 65 19.55 1.29 -2.92
CA ASP A 65 20.80 2.01 -2.64
C ASP A 65 20.58 3.12 -1.61
N VAL A 66 19.50 3.89 -1.77
CA VAL A 66 19.14 4.94 -0.80
C VAL A 66 18.87 4.36 0.58
N ALA A 67 18.15 3.24 0.66
CA ALA A 67 17.84 2.60 1.94
C ALA A 67 19.11 2.07 2.65
N VAL A 68 20.04 1.49 1.88
CA VAL A 68 21.34 1.00 2.38
C VAL A 68 22.21 2.16 2.85
N GLU A 69 22.33 3.22 2.05
CA GLU A 69 23.16 4.40 2.36
C GLU A 69 22.61 5.16 3.57
N CYS A 70 21.31 5.45 3.58
CA CYS A 70 20.67 6.20 4.67
C CYS A 70 20.42 5.37 5.92
N LYS A 71 20.59 4.04 5.85
CA LYS A 71 20.32 3.08 6.94
C LYS A 71 18.92 3.24 7.55
N LYS A 72 17.90 3.53 6.75
CA LYS A 72 16.51 3.69 7.17
C LYS A 72 15.55 3.32 6.05
N ALA A 73 14.28 3.07 6.41
CA ALA A 73 13.24 2.83 5.42
C ALA A 73 13.03 4.06 4.55
N VAL A 74 12.93 3.83 3.24
CA VAL A 74 12.64 4.86 2.23
C VAL A 74 11.49 4.40 1.34
N SER A 75 10.66 5.35 0.93
CA SER A 75 9.48 5.06 0.11
C SER A 75 9.40 6.01 -1.08
N ALA A 76 8.94 5.50 -2.21
CA ALA A 76 8.61 6.32 -3.38
C ALA A 76 7.46 5.68 -4.17
N ILE A 77 6.76 6.52 -4.94
CA ILE A 77 5.80 6.05 -5.94
C ILE A 77 6.60 5.75 -7.22
N GLN A 78 6.49 4.49 -7.66
CA GLN A 78 7.09 4.04 -8.92
C GLN A 78 6.00 3.79 -9.95
N ARG A 79 6.25 4.22 -11.19
CA ARG A 79 5.40 3.97 -12.35
C ARG A 79 5.98 2.82 -13.16
N THR A 80 5.15 1.84 -13.46
CA THR A 80 5.52 0.76 -14.38
C THR A 80 4.89 1.06 -15.73
N TYR A 81 5.72 1.21 -16.77
CA TYR A 81 5.27 1.59 -18.12
C TYR A 81 5.05 0.41 -19.05
N HIS A 82 5.46 -0.78 -18.69
CA HIS A 82 5.35 -1.99 -19.52
C HIS A 82 4.90 -3.15 -18.66
N SER A 83 3.63 -3.20 -18.35
CA SER A 83 3.02 -4.37 -17.73
C SER A 83 2.81 -5.49 -18.76
N PRO A 84 2.79 -6.79 -18.36
CA PRO A 84 2.49 -7.90 -19.26
C PRO A 84 1.18 -7.75 -20.02
N ASP A 85 0.21 -7.07 -19.44
CA ASP A 85 -1.11 -6.78 -20.02
C ASP A 85 -1.17 -5.44 -20.76
N GLY A 86 -0.05 -4.72 -20.89
CA GLY A 86 0.05 -3.42 -21.55
C GLY A 86 -0.46 -2.25 -20.68
N SER A 87 -0.88 -2.49 -19.45
CA SER A 87 -1.34 -1.44 -18.54
C SER A 87 -0.16 -0.71 -17.88
N ASN A 88 -0.36 0.58 -17.60
CA ASN A 88 0.55 1.35 -16.75
C ASN A 88 -0.04 1.41 -15.36
N TYR A 89 0.74 1.11 -14.34
CA TYR A 89 0.25 1.21 -12.97
C TYR A 89 1.30 1.82 -12.03
N GLU A 90 0.80 2.44 -10.98
CA GLU A 90 1.60 3.06 -9.94
C GLU A 90 1.66 2.15 -8.72
N LYS A 91 2.86 2.02 -8.18
CA LYS A 91 3.12 1.28 -6.92
C LYS A 91 3.75 2.21 -5.90
N LEU A 92 3.27 2.14 -4.68
CA LEU A 92 4.06 2.61 -3.54
C LEU A 92 5.07 1.51 -3.21
N VAL A 93 6.34 1.83 -3.36
CA VAL A 93 7.46 0.92 -3.06
C VAL A 93 8.16 1.44 -1.82
N THR A 94 8.39 0.56 -0.85
CA THR A 94 9.13 0.87 0.37
C THR A 94 10.26 -0.13 0.54
N ALA A 95 11.50 0.36 0.61
CA ALA A 95 12.69 -0.42 0.90
C ALA A 95 13.10 -0.20 2.37
N THR A 96 13.18 -1.28 3.13
CA THR A 96 13.49 -1.27 4.58
C THR A 96 14.73 -2.12 4.85
N PRO A 97 15.86 -1.52 5.28
CA PRO A 97 17.07 -2.26 5.59
C PRO A 97 16.94 -3.02 6.92
N LEU A 98 17.49 -4.22 6.96
CA LEU A 98 17.65 -5.03 8.16
C LEU A 98 19.12 -5.04 8.56
N PHE A 99 19.39 -5.08 9.86
CA PHE A 99 20.73 -4.91 10.40
C PHE A 99 21.17 -6.12 11.22
N ASP A 100 22.47 -6.35 11.24
CA ASP A 100 23.11 -7.22 12.22
C ASP A 100 23.29 -6.52 13.59
N SER A 101 23.89 -7.23 14.54
CA SER A 101 24.21 -6.70 15.88
C SER A 101 25.25 -5.57 15.88
N GLU A 102 25.99 -5.41 14.79
CA GLU A 102 27.03 -4.39 14.61
C GLU A 102 26.51 -3.15 13.87
N GLY A 103 25.24 -3.18 13.42
CA GLY A 103 24.61 -2.10 12.67
C GLY A 103 24.97 -2.06 11.18
N ASN A 104 25.45 -3.18 10.62
CA ASN A 104 25.64 -3.32 9.20
C ASN A 104 24.35 -3.81 8.55
N VAL A 105 24.05 -3.32 7.34
CA VAL A 105 22.90 -3.80 6.57
C VAL A 105 23.18 -5.21 6.06
N THR A 106 22.34 -6.16 6.44
CA THR A 106 22.43 -7.55 5.99
C THR A 106 21.47 -7.86 4.84
N ASN A 107 20.30 -7.28 4.92
CA ASN A 107 19.23 -7.53 3.96
C ASN A 107 18.40 -6.27 3.75
N VAL A 108 17.64 -6.21 2.66
CA VAL A 108 16.61 -5.20 2.46
C VAL A 108 15.29 -5.89 2.14
N VAL A 109 14.24 -5.55 2.89
CA VAL A 109 12.87 -5.97 2.62
C VAL A 109 12.21 -4.87 1.79
N THR A 110 11.71 -5.22 0.61
CA THR A 110 10.98 -4.29 -0.25
C THR A 110 9.53 -4.72 -0.34
N THR A 111 8.62 -3.78 -0.06
CA THR A 111 7.18 -3.96 -0.23
C THR A 111 6.67 -3.16 -1.43
N TYR A 112 5.65 -3.73 -2.11
CA TYR A 112 5.06 -3.16 -3.32
C TYR A 112 3.55 -3.12 -3.15
N ILE A 113 2.98 -1.92 -3.01
CA ILE A 113 1.54 -1.70 -2.91
C ILE A 113 1.07 -1.09 -4.23
N ASP A 114 0.23 -1.82 -4.95
CA ASP A 114 -0.43 -1.33 -6.14
C ASP A 114 -1.50 -0.31 -5.73
N LEU A 115 -1.35 0.93 -6.20
CA LEU A 115 -2.23 2.03 -5.77
C LEU A 115 -3.63 1.93 -6.35
N GLU A 116 -3.80 1.33 -7.53
CA GLU A 116 -5.12 1.13 -8.13
C GLU A 116 -5.92 0.07 -7.35
N ILE A 117 -5.29 -1.07 -7.06
CA ILE A 117 -5.90 -2.12 -6.24
C ILE A 117 -6.18 -1.60 -4.82
N PHE A 118 -5.25 -0.85 -4.25
CA PHE A 118 -5.46 -0.24 -2.94
C PHE A 118 -6.69 0.69 -2.94
N ARG A 119 -6.79 1.60 -3.92
CA ARG A 119 -7.95 2.50 -4.07
C ARG A 119 -9.25 1.73 -4.25
N SER A 120 -9.25 0.68 -5.09
CA SER A 120 -10.43 -0.16 -5.32
C SER A 120 -10.89 -0.87 -4.04
N LYS A 121 -9.97 -1.52 -3.32
CA LYS A 121 -10.27 -2.18 -2.05
C LYS A 121 -10.74 -1.21 -0.96
N TYR A 122 -10.10 -0.04 -0.87
CA TYR A 122 -10.49 0.99 0.07
C TYR A 122 -11.90 1.51 -0.23
N SER A 123 -12.21 1.79 -1.50
CA SER A 123 -13.55 2.19 -1.91
C SER A 123 -14.60 1.13 -1.62
N GLN A 124 -14.28 -0.17 -1.87
CA GLN A 124 -15.18 -1.27 -1.50
C GLN A 124 -15.39 -1.37 0.01
N ALA A 125 -14.33 -1.20 0.81
CA ALA A 125 -14.44 -1.22 2.27
C ALA A 125 -15.29 -0.06 2.81
N LEU A 126 -15.21 1.11 2.19
CA LEU A 126 -16.06 2.26 2.53
C LEU A 126 -17.52 2.04 2.12
N LEU A 127 -17.76 1.38 0.98
CA LEU A 127 -19.12 1.08 0.49
C LEU A 127 -19.75 -0.09 1.24
N SER A 128 -18.94 -1.05 1.70
CA SER A 128 -19.38 -2.23 2.46
C SER A 128 -19.43 -2.00 3.97
N GLN A 129 -19.93 -0.85 4.41
CA GLN A 129 -20.04 -0.45 5.83
C GLN A 129 -20.73 -1.48 6.77
N GLU A 130 -20.96 -2.70 6.33
CA GLU A 130 -21.50 -3.79 7.16
C GLU A 130 -20.46 -4.49 8.04
N ILE A 131 -19.16 -4.21 7.87
CA ILE A 131 -18.13 -4.74 8.77
C ILE A 131 -17.63 -3.62 9.69
N SER A 132 -18.52 -3.17 10.56
CA SER A 132 -18.10 -2.36 11.71
C SER A 132 -17.36 -3.25 12.70
N ILE A 133 -16.04 -3.29 12.63
CA ILE A 133 -15.17 -3.92 13.64
C ILE A 133 -15.18 -3.10 14.96
N HIS A 134 -15.72 -1.91 14.93
CA HIS A 134 -15.98 -1.12 16.12
C HIS A 134 -17.49 -1.06 16.39
N PRO A 135 -17.94 -1.28 17.64
CA PRO A 135 -19.30 -0.93 17.99
C PRO A 135 -19.50 0.53 17.58
N LYS A 136 -20.51 0.78 16.75
CA LYS A 136 -20.93 2.15 16.46
C LYS A 136 -21.14 2.81 17.82
N GLU A 137 -20.25 3.71 18.23
CA GLU A 137 -20.71 4.77 19.11
C GLU A 137 -21.84 5.43 18.34
N GLU A 138 -23.05 5.25 18.83
CA GLU A 138 -24.21 5.98 18.31
C GLU A 138 -23.91 7.46 18.49
N LYS A 139 -23.28 8.05 17.46
CA LYS A 139 -23.19 9.51 17.37
C LYS A 139 -24.63 9.98 17.20
N ASN A 140 -25.16 10.52 18.28
CA ASN A 140 -26.55 10.93 18.42
C ASN A 140 -26.86 12.11 17.49
N TYR A 141 -27.19 11.83 16.23
CA TYR A 141 -27.81 12.82 15.32
C TYR A 141 -29.33 12.88 15.52
N GLN A 142 -29.80 12.75 16.78
CA GLN A 142 -31.22 12.59 17.14
C GLN A 142 -32.11 13.76 16.74
N GLU A 143 -31.55 14.86 16.24
CA GLU A 143 -32.32 16.05 15.86
C GLU A 143 -32.58 16.17 14.32
N VAL A 144 -31.88 15.38 13.48
CA VAL A 144 -32.08 15.44 12.01
C VAL A 144 -32.82 14.22 11.52
N ILE A 145 -34.09 14.43 11.13
CA ILE A 145 -34.93 13.35 10.56
C ILE A 145 -34.72 13.34 9.04
N TYR A 146 -34.21 12.25 8.51
CA TYR A 146 -33.98 12.06 7.08
C TYR A 146 -34.43 10.68 6.59
N ARG A 147 -34.69 10.54 5.28
CA ARG A 147 -35.10 9.29 4.64
C ARG A 147 -34.27 8.96 3.39
N SER A 148 -33.53 9.93 2.84
CA SER A 148 -32.75 9.71 1.63
C SER A 148 -31.32 9.26 1.93
N LYS A 149 -30.74 8.47 1.03
CA LYS A 149 -29.33 8.05 1.13
C LYS A 149 -28.36 9.22 0.97
N GLU A 150 -28.74 10.21 0.17
CA GLU A 150 -27.96 11.42 -0.07
C GLU A 150 -27.80 12.22 1.22
N MET A 151 -28.89 12.37 1.99
CA MET A 151 -28.85 13.06 3.28
C MET A 151 -28.03 12.28 4.31
N GLN A 152 -28.09 10.95 4.29
CA GLN A 152 -27.24 10.12 5.14
C GLN A 152 -25.77 10.35 4.85
N GLN A 153 -25.37 10.33 3.59
CA GLN A 153 -23.99 10.59 3.18
C GLN A 153 -23.53 12.00 3.58
N LEU A 154 -24.39 13.00 3.43
CA LEU A 154 -24.10 14.37 3.81
C LEU A 154 -23.85 14.50 5.32
N LEU A 155 -24.65 13.85 6.15
CA LEU A 155 -24.45 13.84 7.60
C LEU A 155 -23.17 13.11 8.01
N GLU A 156 -22.81 12.03 7.33
CA GLU A 156 -21.54 11.32 7.56
C GLU A 156 -20.33 12.20 7.24
N VAL A 157 -20.37 12.93 6.12
CA VAL A 157 -19.35 13.91 5.75
C VAL A 157 -19.28 15.03 6.79
N ALA A 158 -20.44 15.60 7.16
CA ALA A 158 -20.52 16.66 8.16
C ALA A 158 -19.92 16.22 9.51
N ALA A 159 -20.20 14.99 9.94
CA ALA A 159 -19.64 14.43 11.17
C ALA A 159 -18.11 14.27 11.11
N SER A 160 -17.60 13.81 9.98
CA SER A 160 -16.16 13.64 9.78
C SER A 160 -15.42 14.99 9.81
N VAL A 161 -16.02 16.04 9.22
CA VAL A 161 -15.41 17.36 9.18
C VAL A 161 -15.56 18.09 10.54
N ALA A 162 -16.61 17.80 11.30
CA ALA A 162 -16.81 18.38 12.65
C ALA A 162 -15.72 17.98 13.66
N GLU A 163 -14.94 16.95 13.38
CA GLU A 163 -13.77 16.55 14.18
C GLU A 163 -12.50 17.35 13.84
N THR A 164 -12.57 18.28 12.89
CA THR A 164 -11.45 19.13 12.44
C THR A 164 -11.76 20.60 12.65
N ASP A 165 -10.70 21.44 12.69
CA ASP A 165 -10.84 22.90 12.74
C ASP A 165 -11.15 23.53 11.36
N SER A 166 -11.64 22.75 10.41
CA SER A 166 -11.92 23.20 9.05
C SER A 166 -13.24 23.97 8.98
N ALA A 167 -13.25 25.08 8.24
CA ALA A 167 -14.49 25.80 7.93
C ALA A 167 -15.31 25.02 6.91
N VAL A 168 -16.62 24.87 7.16
CA VAL A 168 -17.56 24.17 6.29
C VAL A 168 -18.60 25.13 5.77
N LEU A 169 -18.80 25.17 4.45
CA LEU A 169 -19.90 25.88 3.80
C LEU A 169 -20.99 24.88 3.41
N ILE A 170 -22.19 25.08 3.98
CA ILE A 170 -23.39 24.34 3.60
C ILE A 170 -24.18 25.20 2.63
N SER A 171 -24.50 24.65 1.43
CA SER A 171 -25.32 25.31 0.43
C SER A 171 -26.53 24.43 0.06
N GLY A 172 -27.67 25.08 -0.15
CA GLY A 172 -28.91 24.41 -0.51
C GLY A 172 -29.89 25.39 -1.13
N GLU A 173 -31.04 24.88 -1.61
CA GLU A 173 -32.11 25.72 -2.12
C GLU A 173 -32.77 26.52 -0.99
N SER A 174 -33.36 27.69 -1.32
CA SER A 174 -34.11 28.51 -0.35
C SER A 174 -35.27 27.71 0.25
N GLY A 175 -35.35 27.66 1.57
CA GLY A 175 -36.44 26.97 2.28
C GLY A 175 -36.14 25.52 2.67
N THR A 176 -34.90 25.05 2.51
CA THR A 176 -34.51 23.71 2.95
C THR A 176 -34.14 23.59 4.44
N GLY A 177 -34.26 24.63 5.19
CA GLY A 177 -34.03 24.64 6.64
C GLY A 177 -32.99 25.62 7.10
#